data_8246b35b31af4af40051d2659938764c
#
_entry.id   8246b35b31af4af40051d2659938764c
#
_cell.length_a   1.000
_cell.length_b   1.000
_cell.length_c   1.000
_cell.angle_alpha   90.00
_cell.angle_beta   90.00
_cell.angle_gamma   90.00
#
_symmetry.space_group_name_H-M   'P 1'
#
loop_
_entity.id
_entity.type
_entity.pdbx_description
1 polymer ?
#
loop_
_entity_poly.entity_id
_entity_poly.type
_entity_poly.pdbx_seq_one_letter_code
_entity_poly.pdbx_strand_id
1 'polypeptide(L)'
;MKILILILLMSPFVASSERMNEECSNVELYFKSPQDGFKSKAKEFKVEFGSKNILISPAGVKVEKVKECFVSGHHHLIINGAYDVLDNKKQPIPYGKNILHFGGGQTEANLSLPPGRYSLQLALGDYEHRPVAKIDYNELVISEIINIEIMP
;
A
#
# COMPACT_ATOMS: atom_id res chain seq x y z
N MET A 1 -8.93 -50.33 41.90
CA MET A 1 -8.15 -49.17 41.56
C MET A 1 -8.67 -48.67 40.19
N LYS A 2 -9.57 -47.64 40.16
CA LYS A 2 -10.15 -47.11 38.92
C LYS A 2 -9.28 -45.96 38.45
N ILE A 3 -8.69 -46.11 37.26
CA ILE A 3 -7.91 -45.06 36.59
C ILE A 3 -8.90 -44.11 35.89
N LEU A 4 -8.96 -42.88 36.35
CA LEU A 4 -9.73 -41.80 35.71
C LEU A 4 -8.90 -41.18 34.63
N ILE A 5 -9.23 -41.44 33.36
CA ILE A 5 -8.57 -40.81 32.22
C ILE A 5 -9.21 -39.42 32.01
N LEU A 6 -8.48 -38.37 32.34
CA LEU A 6 -8.87 -36.99 32.06
C LEU A 6 -8.56 -36.68 30.61
N ILE A 7 -9.60 -36.69 29.76
CA ILE A 7 -9.49 -36.25 28.36
C ILE A 7 -9.48 -34.71 28.35
N LEU A 8 -8.32 -34.15 28.09
CA LEU A 8 -8.14 -32.67 27.89
C LEU A 8 -8.71 -32.31 26.50
N LEU A 9 -9.91 -31.76 26.47
CA LEU A 9 -10.52 -31.21 25.25
C LEU A 9 -9.75 -29.95 24.89
N MET A 10 -8.82 -30.05 23.95
CA MET A 10 -8.16 -28.89 23.33
C MET A 10 -9.19 -28.09 22.50
N SER A 11 -9.42 -26.88 22.90
CA SER A 11 -10.36 -25.97 22.28
C SER A 11 -9.91 -25.59 20.86
N PRO A 12 -10.79 -25.60 19.82
CA PRO A 12 -10.45 -25.22 18.46
C PRO A 12 -10.29 -23.70 18.27
N PHE A 13 -10.27 -22.91 19.33
CA PHE A 13 -10.27 -21.44 19.28
C PHE A 13 -8.94 -20.83 18.86
N VAL A 14 -7.81 -21.55 19.00
CA VAL A 14 -6.47 -21.03 18.67
C VAL A 14 -6.25 -20.91 17.16
N ALA A 15 -6.75 -21.85 16.38
CA ALA A 15 -6.54 -21.90 14.93
C ALA A 15 -7.26 -20.78 14.14
N SER A 16 -8.28 -20.15 14.71
CA SER A 16 -9.03 -19.04 14.09
C SER A 16 -8.29 -17.72 14.21
N SER A 17 -7.68 -17.46 15.37
CA SER A 17 -6.92 -16.23 15.63
C SER A 17 -5.61 -16.15 14.80
N GLU A 18 -4.91 -17.28 14.65
CA GLU A 18 -3.68 -17.34 13.85
C GLU A 18 -3.95 -17.10 12.36
N ARG A 19 -5.05 -17.63 11.80
CA ARG A 19 -5.43 -17.38 10.39
C ARG A 19 -5.83 -15.93 10.13
N MET A 20 -6.53 -15.29 11.05
CA MET A 20 -6.89 -13.88 10.91
C MET A 20 -5.66 -12.98 10.92
N ASN A 21 -4.67 -13.26 11.76
CA ASN A 21 -3.42 -12.52 11.78
C ASN A 21 -2.64 -12.66 10.47
N GLU A 22 -2.62 -13.83 9.85
CA GLU A 22 -1.93 -14.06 8.58
C GLU A 22 -2.63 -13.33 7.40
N GLU A 23 -3.96 -13.30 7.35
CA GLU A 23 -4.69 -12.53 6.33
C GLU A 23 -4.50 -11.01 6.49
N CYS A 24 -4.45 -10.49 7.72
CA CYS A 24 -4.26 -9.07 8.00
C CYS A 24 -2.83 -8.59 7.69
N SER A 25 -1.82 -9.44 7.78
CA SER A 25 -0.45 -9.12 7.38
C SER A 25 -0.27 -8.99 5.86
N ASN A 26 -1.18 -9.56 5.09
CA ASN A 26 -1.14 -9.62 3.64
C ASN A 26 -1.70 -8.38 2.91
N VAL A 27 -1.78 -7.22 3.57
CA VAL A 27 -2.10 -5.96 2.89
C VAL A 27 -0.84 -5.44 2.22
N GLU A 28 -0.85 -5.38 0.88
CA GLU A 28 0.32 -5.02 0.10
C GLU A 28 -0.01 -3.93 -0.92
N LEU A 29 0.91 -2.99 -1.08
CA LEU A 29 0.94 -1.96 -2.12
C LEU A 29 2.26 -2.07 -2.86
N TYR A 30 2.24 -2.15 -4.19
CA TYR A 30 3.44 -2.41 -4.98
C TYR A 30 3.33 -1.86 -6.41
N PHE A 31 4.46 -1.78 -7.11
CA PHE A 31 4.48 -1.49 -8.54
C PHE A 31 4.33 -2.78 -9.34
N LYS A 32 3.31 -2.85 -10.20
CA LYS A 32 3.24 -3.89 -11.24
C LYS A 32 4.23 -3.58 -12.36
N SER A 33 4.36 -2.30 -12.70
CA SER A 33 5.28 -1.76 -13.69
C SER A 33 5.54 -0.27 -13.38
N PRO A 34 6.78 0.24 -13.55
CA PRO A 34 7.99 -0.52 -13.81
C PRO A 34 8.48 -1.30 -12.57
N GLN A 35 9.43 -2.20 -12.77
CA GLN A 35 10.16 -2.86 -11.69
C GLN A 35 11.39 -2.06 -11.29
N ASP A 36 11.96 -2.35 -10.11
CA ASP A 36 13.23 -1.75 -9.68
C ASP A 36 14.33 -1.95 -10.72
N GLY A 37 15.14 -0.92 -10.94
CA GLY A 37 16.20 -0.92 -11.95
C GLY A 37 15.73 -0.66 -13.40
N PHE A 38 14.45 -0.30 -13.61
CA PHE A 38 13.93 0.03 -14.95
C PHE A 38 14.72 1.17 -15.61
N LYS A 39 15.01 1.00 -16.91
CA LYS A 39 15.68 2.00 -17.74
C LYS A 39 14.91 2.23 -19.03
N SER A 40 14.75 3.49 -19.42
CA SER A 40 14.09 3.87 -20.67
C SER A 40 14.74 5.06 -21.34
N LYS A 41 14.71 5.08 -22.67
CA LYS A 41 15.01 6.27 -23.49
C LYS A 41 13.73 7.08 -23.76
N ALA A 42 12.55 6.48 -23.59
CA ALA A 42 11.30 7.18 -23.70
C ALA A 42 11.08 8.06 -22.48
N LYS A 43 10.79 9.32 -22.70
CA LYS A 43 10.44 10.27 -21.62
C LYS A 43 9.11 9.95 -20.96
N GLU A 44 8.19 9.33 -21.69
CA GLU A 44 6.90 8.88 -21.20
C GLU A 44 6.87 7.36 -21.10
N PHE A 45 6.39 6.85 -19.99
CA PHE A 45 6.23 5.42 -19.73
C PHE A 45 5.03 5.18 -18.81
N LYS A 46 4.43 4.01 -18.95
CA LYS A 46 3.30 3.61 -18.12
C LYS A 46 3.78 3.15 -16.75
N VAL A 47 3.09 3.63 -15.71
CA VAL A 47 3.23 3.14 -14.34
C VAL A 47 1.93 2.43 -13.96
N GLU A 48 2.02 1.21 -13.45
CA GLU A 48 0.89 0.40 -13.00
C GLU A 48 1.05 0.05 -11.52
N PHE A 49 0.00 0.33 -10.74
CA PHE A 49 -0.03 0.10 -9.32
C PHE A 49 -0.70 -1.24 -8.99
N GLY A 50 -0.10 -2.01 -8.11
CA GLY A 50 -0.63 -3.25 -7.59
C GLY A 50 -1.09 -3.09 -6.15
N SER A 51 -2.16 -3.79 -5.81
CA SER A 51 -2.67 -3.82 -4.45
C SER A 51 -3.21 -5.21 -4.10
N LYS A 52 -3.04 -5.63 -2.85
CA LYS A 52 -3.60 -6.86 -2.32
C LYS A 52 -4.29 -6.55 -0.99
N ASN A 53 -5.50 -7.05 -0.82
CA ASN A 53 -6.37 -6.78 0.32
C ASN A 53 -6.61 -5.27 0.57
N ILE A 54 -6.62 -4.49 -0.50
CA ILE A 54 -6.91 -3.06 -0.51
C ILE A 54 -8.11 -2.82 -1.42
N LEU A 55 -9.13 -2.15 -0.90
CA LEU A 55 -10.23 -1.62 -1.71
C LEU A 55 -9.84 -0.22 -2.19
N ILE A 56 -9.51 -0.09 -3.47
CA ILE A 56 -9.23 1.21 -4.05
C ILE A 56 -10.52 2.01 -4.10
N SER A 57 -10.53 3.17 -3.45
CA SER A 57 -11.67 4.07 -3.34
C SER A 57 -11.26 5.51 -3.69
N PRO A 58 -12.15 6.30 -4.29
CA PRO A 58 -11.86 7.69 -4.59
C PRO A 58 -11.62 8.55 -3.33
N ALA A 59 -10.83 9.61 -3.46
CA ALA A 59 -10.68 10.64 -2.44
C ALA A 59 -12.06 11.24 -2.06
N GLY A 60 -12.24 11.59 -0.80
CA GLY A 60 -13.51 12.13 -0.29
C GLY A 60 -14.61 11.08 -0.09
N VAL A 61 -14.43 9.84 -0.52
CA VAL A 61 -15.41 8.75 -0.36
C VAL A 61 -15.01 7.89 0.83
N LYS A 62 -15.70 8.10 1.96
CA LYS A 62 -15.52 7.27 3.15
C LYS A 62 -16.14 5.90 2.95
N VAL A 63 -15.33 4.86 3.07
CA VAL A 63 -15.79 3.46 3.05
C VAL A 63 -16.04 3.02 4.48
N GLU A 64 -17.31 2.80 4.85
CA GLU A 64 -17.67 2.47 6.22
C GLU A 64 -17.49 0.99 6.59
N LYS A 65 -17.58 0.11 5.60
CA LYS A 65 -17.39 -1.34 5.79
C LYS A 65 -16.45 -1.87 4.74
N VAL A 66 -15.27 -2.21 5.15
CA VAL A 66 -14.33 -3.01 4.36
C VAL A 66 -14.41 -4.45 4.88
N LYS A 67 -14.13 -5.42 4.03
CA LYS A 67 -13.97 -6.81 4.46
C LYS A 67 -12.91 -6.88 5.56
N GLU A 68 -13.04 -7.82 6.48
CA GLU A 68 -12.07 -8.04 7.54
C GLU A 68 -10.63 -8.10 6.97
N CYS A 69 -9.69 -7.43 7.62
CA CYS A 69 -8.31 -7.25 7.19
C CYS A 69 -8.08 -6.45 5.90
N PHE A 70 -9.13 -5.96 5.25
CA PHE A 70 -8.99 -5.05 4.12
C PHE A 70 -8.93 -3.60 4.60
N VAL A 71 -8.12 -2.81 3.93
CA VAL A 71 -8.10 -1.36 4.06
C VAL A 71 -8.65 -0.70 2.81
N SER A 72 -9.02 0.57 2.87
CA SER A 72 -9.47 1.32 1.70
C SER A 72 -8.70 2.61 1.53
N GLY A 73 -8.57 3.06 0.29
CA GLY A 73 -7.90 4.32 -0.01
C GLY A 73 -7.55 4.46 -1.49
N HIS A 74 -6.81 5.51 -1.80
CA HIS A 74 -6.34 5.82 -3.15
C HIS A 74 -4.82 6.02 -3.19
N HIS A 75 -4.26 5.89 -4.37
CA HIS A 75 -2.81 5.94 -4.56
C HIS A 75 -2.27 7.37 -4.53
N HIS A 76 -1.10 7.52 -3.91
CA HIS A 76 -0.18 8.64 -4.09
C HIS A 76 1.15 8.08 -4.58
N LEU A 77 1.78 8.76 -5.55
CA LEU A 77 3.11 8.42 -6.03
C LEU A 77 4.09 9.51 -5.59
N ILE A 78 5.05 9.12 -4.80
CA ILE A 78 6.10 9.99 -4.26
C ILE A 78 7.36 9.79 -5.09
N ILE A 79 7.90 10.87 -5.64
CA ILE A 79 9.10 10.88 -6.49
C ILE A 79 10.25 11.52 -5.71
N ASN A 80 11.39 10.84 -5.69
CA ASN A 80 12.63 11.31 -5.06
C ASN A 80 12.47 11.66 -3.58
N GLY A 81 11.65 10.92 -2.84
CA GLY A 81 11.44 11.14 -1.42
C GLY A 81 10.87 12.52 -1.07
N ALA A 82 10.08 13.13 -1.97
CA ALA A 82 9.54 14.48 -1.79
C ALA A 82 8.63 14.63 -0.55
N TYR A 83 8.23 13.51 0.05
CA TYR A 83 7.44 13.47 1.28
C TYR A 83 7.75 12.20 2.07
N ASP A 84 8.09 12.34 3.33
CA ASP A 84 8.27 11.23 4.26
C ASP A 84 6.94 10.88 4.91
N VAL A 85 6.35 9.78 4.46
CA VAL A 85 5.06 9.28 4.97
C VAL A 85 5.20 8.77 6.41
N LEU A 86 6.36 8.19 6.76
CA LEU A 86 6.60 7.61 8.08
C LEU A 86 6.71 8.68 9.16
N ASP A 87 7.34 9.82 8.84
CA ASP A 87 7.46 10.95 9.76
C ASP A 87 6.13 11.73 9.86
N ASN A 88 5.25 11.61 8.87
CA ASN A 88 4.02 12.38 8.77
C ASN A 88 2.73 11.53 8.85
N LYS A 89 2.74 10.47 9.63
CA LYS A 89 1.65 9.46 9.72
C LYS A 89 0.24 10.04 9.96
N LYS A 90 0.13 11.22 10.57
CA LYS A 90 -1.15 11.84 10.94
C LYS A 90 -1.52 13.03 10.07
N GLN A 91 -0.65 13.42 9.15
CA GLN A 91 -0.87 14.55 8.26
C GLN A 91 -1.40 14.08 6.91
N PRO A 92 -2.28 14.82 6.26
CA PRO A 92 -2.65 14.52 4.89
C PRO A 92 -1.43 14.50 3.97
N ILE A 93 -1.34 13.50 3.10
CA ILE A 93 -0.31 13.44 2.06
C ILE A 93 -0.57 14.59 1.09
N PRO A 94 0.36 15.54 0.94
CA PRO A 94 0.17 16.65 0.03
C PRO A 94 0.21 16.17 -1.44
N TYR A 95 -0.13 17.05 -2.36
CA TYR A 95 0.07 16.81 -3.79
C TYR A 95 0.87 17.97 -4.40
N GLY A 96 1.61 17.66 -5.46
CA GLY A 96 2.50 18.63 -6.11
C GLY A 96 3.31 17.99 -7.22
N LYS A 97 4.34 18.69 -7.68
CA LYS A 97 5.14 18.26 -8.82
C LYS A 97 5.76 16.85 -8.64
N ASN A 98 6.21 16.53 -7.43
CA ASN A 98 6.87 15.26 -7.11
C ASN A 98 6.04 14.37 -6.16
N ILE A 99 4.77 14.71 -5.96
CA ILE A 99 3.81 13.91 -5.19
C ILE A 99 2.52 13.90 -6.00
N LEU A 100 2.30 12.84 -6.77
CA LEU A 100 1.16 12.72 -7.65
C LEU A 100 -0.01 12.06 -6.91
N HIS A 101 -1.20 12.60 -7.11
CA HIS A 101 -2.42 12.19 -6.43
C HIS A 101 -3.39 11.53 -7.42
N PHE A 102 -3.82 10.31 -7.12
CA PHE A 102 -4.72 9.50 -7.94
C PHE A 102 -6.11 9.38 -7.29
N GLY A 103 -6.67 10.54 -6.95
CA GLY A 103 -7.90 10.67 -6.16
C GLY A 103 -9.17 10.15 -6.84
N GLY A 104 -9.14 9.81 -8.11
CA GLY A 104 -10.25 9.14 -8.80
C GLY A 104 -10.22 7.61 -8.67
N GLY A 105 -9.27 7.03 -7.90
CA GLY A 105 -9.11 5.59 -7.79
C GLY A 105 -8.35 4.95 -8.95
N GLN A 106 -7.53 5.73 -9.65
CA GLN A 106 -6.71 5.23 -10.76
C GLN A 106 -5.67 4.23 -10.25
N THR A 107 -5.46 3.17 -11.00
CA THR A 107 -4.47 2.12 -10.72
C THR A 107 -3.32 2.12 -11.72
N GLU A 108 -3.27 3.09 -12.61
CA GLU A 108 -2.22 3.29 -13.60
C GLU A 108 -2.18 4.75 -14.07
N ALA A 109 -1.04 5.15 -14.60
CA ALA A 109 -0.84 6.47 -15.20
C ALA A 109 0.31 6.45 -16.20
N ASN A 110 0.32 7.43 -17.12
CA ASN A 110 1.50 7.74 -17.90
C ASN A 110 2.32 8.80 -17.14
N LEU A 111 3.57 8.48 -16.87
CA LEU A 111 4.52 9.35 -16.19
C LEU A 111 5.52 9.90 -17.20
N SER A 112 5.69 11.20 -17.22
CA SER A 112 6.68 11.86 -18.08
C SER A 112 7.76 12.52 -17.23
N LEU A 113 8.99 12.03 -17.36
CA LEU A 113 10.14 12.50 -16.60
C LEU A 113 11.29 12.89 -17.53
N PRO A 114 12.01 13.99 -17.26
CA PRO A 114 13.28 14.30 -17.93
C PRO A 114 14.33 13.20 -17.75
N PRO A 115 15.37 13.14 -18.59
CA PRO A 115 16.51 12.26 -18.35
C PRO A 115 17.07 12.45 -16.93
N GLY A 116 17.29 11.34 -16.21
CA GLY A 116 17.77 11.36 -14.83
C GLY A 116 17.47 10.06 -14.10
N ARG A 117 17.92 10.00 -12.84
CA ARG A 117 17.61 8.90 -11.91
C ARG A 117 16.54 9.31 -10.94
N TYR A 118 15.61 8.43 -10.67
CA TYR A 118 14.46 8.68 -9.81
C TYR A 118 14.23 7.52 -8.86
N SER A 119 13.84 7.83 -7.64
CA SER A 119 13.21 6.89 -6.74
C SER A 119 11.70 7.11 -6.76
N LEU A 120 10.93 6.02 -6.78
CA LEU A 120 9.48 6.05 -6.78
C LEU A 120 8.97 5.23 -5.60
N GLN A 121 7.97 5.73 -4.89
CA GLN A 121 7.28 5.04 -3.81
C GLN A 121 5.79 5.29 -3.89
N LEU A 122 4.97 4.26 -3.67
CA LEU A 122 3.53 4.39 -3.50
C LEU A 122 3.17 4.54 -2.03
N ALA A 123 2.17 5.35 -1.75
CA ALA A 123 1.51 5.42 -0.46
C ALA A 123 0.00 5.37 -0.65
N LEU A 124 -0.70 4.71 0.26
CA LEU A 124 -2.15 4.69 0.28
C LEU A 124 -2.66 5.82 1.18
N GLY A 125 -3.47 6.72 0.63
CA GLY A 125 -4.18 7.75 1.39
C GLY A 125 -5.65 7.37 1.60
N ASP A 126 -6.20 7.66 2.77
CA ASP A 126 -7.62 7.49 3.06
C ASP A 126 -8.49 8.57 2.36
N TYR A 127 -9.78 8.61 2.66
CA TYR A 127 -10.70 9.60 2.08
C TYR A 127 -10.35 11.06 2.44
N GLU A 128 -9.54 11.32 3.48
CA GLU A 128 -9.01 12.62 3.88
C GLU A 128 -7.52 12.79 3.51
N HIS A 129 -6.97 11.90 2.66
CA HIS A 129 -5.56 11.85 2.24
C HIS A 129 -4.56 11.48 3.35
N ARG A 130 -5.01 11.02 4.52
CA ARG A 130 -4.09 10.57 5.57
C ARG A 130 -3.51 9.20 5.22
N PRO A 131 -2.23 8.96 5.56
CA PRO A 131 -1.64 7.65 5.34
C PRO A 131 -2.44 6.53 6.02
N VAL A 132 -2.79 5.51 5.25
CA VAL A 132 -3.51 4.34 5.76
C VAL A 132 -2.55 3.40 6.46
N ALA A 133 -2.92 2.91 7.64
CA ALA A 133 -2.19 1.86 8.37
C ALA A 133 -2.84 0.49 8.14
N LYS A 134 -2.02 -0.56 8.16
CA LYS A 134 -2.50 -1.94 8.23
C LYS A 134 -3.24 -2.17 9.54
N ILE A 135 -4.32 -2.94 9.50
CA ILE A 135 -5.07 -3.30 10.70
C ILE A 135 -4.15 -4.15 11.58
N ASP A 136 -4.11 -3.82 12.87
CA ASP A 136 -3.36 -4.51 13.94
C ASP A 136 -1.83 -4.41 13.91
N TYR A 137 -1.20 -3.87 12.86
CA TYR A 137 0.27 -3.82 12.75
C TYR A 137 0.88 -2.42 12.95
N ASN A 138 0.08 -1.38 13.02
CA ASN A 138 0.56 0.02 13.08
C ASN A 138 1.59 0.39 11.98
N GLU A 139 1.66 -0.44 10.93
CA GLU A 139 2.47 -0.23 9.75
C GLU A 139 1.68 0.52 8.70
N LEU A 140 2.32 1.45 8.02
CA LEU A 140 1.68 2.17 6.92
C LEU A 140 1.61 1.31 5.65
N VAL A 141 0.57 1.52 4.87
CA VAL A 141 0.40 0.89 3.55
C VAL A 141 1.17 1.71 2.52
N ILE A 142 2.45 1.41 2.42
CA ILE A 142 3.39 1.99 1.46
C ILE A 142 4.07 0.86 0.68
N SER A 143 4.52 1.16 -0.53
CA SER A 143 5.32 0.21 -1.32
C SER A 143 6.78 0.24 -0.91
N GLU A 144 7.53 -0.79 -1.33
CA GLU A 144 8.98 -0.67 -1.47
C GLU A 144 9.31 0.49 -2.43
N ILE A 145 10.48 1.07 -2.22
CA ILE A 145 11.02 2.10 -3.12
C ILE A 145 11.65 1.39 -4.32
N ILE A 146 11.26 1.79 -5.53
CA ILE A 146 11.91 1.37 -6.75
C ILE A 146 12.76 2.50 -7.32
N ASN A 147 13.88 2.18 -7.94
CA ASN A 147 14.78 3.11 -8.60
C ASN A 147 14.69 2.90 -10.12
N ILE A 148 14.56 4.00 -10.85
CA ILE A 148 14.45 3.99 -12.30
C ILE A 148 15.42 4.98 -12.93
N GLU A 149 15.76 4.80 -14.20
CA GLU A 149 16.64 5.69 -14.95
C GLU A 149 16.02 6.04 -16.32
N ILE A 150 15.80 7.33 -16.55
CA ILE A 150 15.43 7.85 -17.86
C ILE A 150 16.72 8.31 -18.53
N MET A 151 17.09 7.60 -19.61
CA MET A 151 18.30 7.86 -20.36
C MET A 151 18.11 9.02 -21.33
N PRO A 152 19.16 9.79 -21.66
CA PRO A 152 19.11 10.84 -22.68
C PRO A 152 18.85 10.30 -24.09
#